data_ea884f1c2ad5f5cb7006133ba9bba1b2
#
_entry.id   ea884f1c2ad5f5cb7006133ba9bba1b2
#
_cell.length_a   1.000
_cell.length_b   1.000
_cell.length_c   1.000
_cell.angle_alpha   90.00
_cell.angle_beta   90.00
_cell.angle_gamma   90.00
#
_symmetry.space_group_name_H-M   'P 1'
#
loop_
_entity.id
_entity.type
_entity.pdbx_description
1 polymer ?
#
loop_
_entity_poly.entity_id
_entity_poly.type
_entity_poly.pdbx_seq_one_letter_code
_entity_poly.pdbx_strand_id
1 'polypeptide(L)'
;MPLEPSKVTTQNREVWLMMMKLRDIMGKRDATYKLSGQVELDVSYFPTSILVDDNGEKVLETKKTTVLVIAESKAVDEILSEYLSNIADNESINKASRLIKRASRQSVKKVVHYIKMFAVPNQRYETIKPFITKNIDADAKAATDGGKSLFRLKELLKEHEAHQETDGGKHEVVVNVLPWVHIITGECRSGIEAIHKEIDERFLQLYLNEYCWKFNRRFFRDSKDPKYDLFDHMIKIAATYTSDIKWRDYAGTVNIVNIS
;
A
#
# COMPACT_ATOMS: atom_id res chain seq x y z
N MET A 1 -16.70 -12.93 9.51
CA MET A 1 -17.84 -12.41 10.29
C MET A 1 -17.30 -11.29 11.13
N PRO A 2 -17.65 -10.01 10.89
CA PRO A 2 -17.27 -8.95 11.80
C PRO A 2 -17.95 -9.24 13.13
N LEU A 3 -17.20 -9.28 14.20
CA LEU A 3 -17.72 -9.50 15.54
C LEU A 3 -18.66 -8.32 15.88
N GLU A 4 -19.91 -8.63 16.19
CA GLU A 4 -20.82 -7.61 16.68
C GLU A 4 -20.21 -6.90 17.89
N PRO A 5 -20.28 -5.57 17.98
CA PRO A 5 -19.69 -4.82 19.09
C PRO A 5 -20.17 -5.29 20.48
N SER A 6 -21.39 -5.81 20.57
CA SER A 6 -22.00 -6.35 21.79
C SER A 6 -21.43 -7.70 22.25
N LYS A 7 -20.74 -8.43 21.36
CA LYS A 7 -20.13 -9.74 21.65
C LYS A 7 -18.61 -9.67 21.80
N VAL A 8 -18.00 -8.50 21.65
CA VAL A 8 -16.56 -8.33 21.79
C VAL A 8 -16.21 -8.22 23.26
N THR A 9 -15.44 -9.18 23.77
CA THR A 9 -14.91 -9.12 25.15
C THR A 9 -13.94 -7.95 25.29
N THR A 10 -13.68 -7.48 26.52
CA THR A 10 -12.72 -6.39 26.78
C THR A 10 -11.36 -6.68 26.18
N GLN A 11 -10.87 -7.91 26.31
CA GLN A 11 -9.60 -8.34 25.70
C GLN A 11 -9.58 -8.20 24.17
N ASN A 12 -10.66 -8.58 23.50
CA ASN A 12 -10.75 -8.43 22.04
C ASN A 12 -10.76 -6.96 21.60
N ARG A 13 -11.35 -6.08 22.40
CA ARG A 13 -11.34 -4.61 22.15
C ARG A 13 -9.92 -4.05 22.23
N GLU A 14 -9.17 -4.44 23.25
CA GLU A 14 -7.80 -3.97 23.46
C GLU A 14 -6.88 -4.45 22.33
N VAL A 15 -6.98 -5.73 21.95
CA VAL A 15 -6.22 -6.30 20.83
C VAL A 15 -6.56 -5.61 19.50
N TRP A 16 -7.86 -5.41 19.24
CA TRP A 16 -8.30 -4.70 18.04
C TRP A 16 -7.72 -3.28 18.00
N LEU A 17 -7.86 -2.51 19.09
CA LEU A 17 -7.36 -1.15 19.17
C LEU A 17 -5.84 -1.08 19.00
N MET A 18 -5.11 -1.99 19.63
CA MET A 18 -3.66 -2.11 19.47
C MET A 18 -3.28 -2.34 18.01
N MET A 19 -3.93 -3.28 17.33
CA MET A 19 -3.68 -3.57 15.91
C MET A 19 -3.97 -2.38 15.01
N MET A 20 -5.07 -1.63 15.26
CA MET A 20 -5.39 -0.43 14.48
C MET A 20 -4.36 0.69 14.70
N LYS A 21 -3.90 0.88 15.94
CA LYS A 21 -2.81 1.83 16.24
C LYS A 21 -1.49 1.43 15.56
N LEU A 22 -1.15 0.15 15.55
CA LEU A 22 0.04 -0.33 14.83
C LEU A 22 -0.07 -0.07 13.32
N ARG A 23 -1.23 -0.31 12.71
CA ARG A 23 -1.47 0.00 11.29
C ARG A 23 -1.35 1.49 10.96
N ASP A 24 -1.82 2.35 11.86
CA ASP A 24 -1.70 3.80 11.72
C ASP A 24 -0.24 4.25 11.75
N ILE A 25 0.54 3.81 12.75
CA ILE A 25 1.96 4.17 12.84
C ILE A 25 2.81 3.58 11.70
N MET A 26 2.44 2.42 11.16
CA MET A 26 3.04 1.89 9.94
C MET A 26 2.87 2.86 8.77
N GLY A 27 1.66 3.40 8.58
CA GLY A 27 1.39 4.40 7.57
C GLY A 27 2.16 5.69 7.81
N LYS A 28 2.18 6.21 9.05
CA LYS A 28 2.94 7.41 9.43
C LYS A 28 4.44 7.25 9.14
N ARG A 29 5.00 6.06 9.41
CA ARG A 29 6.40 5.76 9.08
C ARG A 29 6.64 5.77 7.57
N ASP A 30 5.75 5.15 6.78
CA ASP A 30 5.92 5.08 5.34
C ASP A 30 5.57 6.40 4.62
N ALA A 31 4.92 7.34 5.30
CA ALA A 31 4.72 8.70 4.81
C ALA A 31 5.98 9.57 4.83
N THR A 32 7.07 9.13 5.47
CA THR A 32 8.30 9.92 5.62
C THR A 32 9.20 9.93 4.39
N TYR A 33 8.94 9.09 3.39
CA TYR A 33 9.72 9.05 2.14
C TYR A 33 8.81 9.14 0.92
N LYS A 34 9.38 9.62 -0.17
CA LYS A 34 8.75 9.64 -1.49
C LYS A 34 9.24 8.48 -2.34
N LEU A 35 8.40 8.05 -3.27
CA LEU A 35 8.79 7.13 -4.33
C LEU A 35 9.50 7.89 -5.44
N SER A 36 10.50 7.30 -6.06
CA SER A 36 11.37 7.94 -7.03
C SER A 36 11.67 7.02 -8.22
N GLY A 37 12.44 7.52 -9.19
CA GLY A 37 12.83 6.74 -10.35
C GLY A 37 11.63 6.37 -11.23
N GLN A 38 11.43 5.09 -11.48
CA GLN A 38 10.30 4.63 -12.30
C GLN A 38 9.13 4.20 -11.41
N VAL A 39 7.98 4.82 -11.62
CA VAL A 39 6.76 4.57 -10.87
C VAL A 39 5.59 4.21 -11.80
N GLU A 40 4.85 3.20 -11.44
CA GLU A 40 3.57 2.86 -12.05
C GLU A 40 2.45 3.37 -11.16
N LEU A 41 1.41 3.96 -11.77
CA LEU A 41 0.22 4.43 -11.05
C LEU A 41 -1.04 3.87 -11.70
N ASP A 42 -1.95 3.41 -10.85
CA ASP A 42 -3.28 2.97 -11.27
C ASP A 42 -4.31 3.29 -10.18
N VAL A 43 -5.58 3.36 -10.58
CA VAL A 43 -6.71 3.53 -9.68
C VAL A 43 -7.58 2.29 -9.71
N SER A 44 -7.62 1.60 -8.59
CA SER A 44 -8.34 0.33 -8.45
C SER A 44 -9.47 0.42 -7.43
N TYR A 45 -10.34 -0.61 -7.40
CA TYR A 45 -11.46 -0.68 -6.48
C TYR A 45 -11.30 -1.86 -5.53
N PHE A 46 -11.49 -1.61 -4.24
CA PHE A 46 -11.48 -2.63 -3.20
C PHE A 46 -12.89 -2.86 -2.66
N PRO A 47 -13.31 -4.12 -2.48
CA PRO A 47 -14.58 -4.40 -1.82
C PRO A 47 -14.50 -3.99 -0.36
N THR A 48 -15.49 -3.25 0.08
CA THR A 48 -15.64 -2.78 1.46
C THR A 48 -17.10 -2.90 1.86
N SER A 49 -17.39 -2.78 3.14
CA SER A 49 -18.75 -2.70 3.66
C SER A 49 -18.92 -1.44 4.50
N ILE A 50 -20.14 -0.95 4.55
CA ILE A 50 -20.59 0.01 5.56
C ILE A 50 -21.31 -0.80 6.62
N LEU A 51 -20.78 -0.79 7.85
CA LEU A 51 -21.38 -1.51 8.97
C LEU A 51 -22.37 -0.67 9.77
N VAL A 52 -22.25 0.63 9.66
CA VAL A 52 -23.09 1.59 10.38
C VAL A 52 -23.38 2.77 9.45
N ASP A 53 -24.63 3.18 9.32
CA ASP A 53 -25.01 4.36 8.55
C ASP A 53 -24.68 5.67 9.27
N ASP A 54 -24.98 6.81 8.62
CA ASP A 54 -24.75 8.16 9.17
C ASP A 54 -25.57 8.44 10.45
N ASN A 55 -26.62 7.66 10.72
CA ASN A 55 -27.47 7.75 11.89
C ASN A 55 -27.03 6.81 13.03
N GLY A 56 -26.01 5.97 12.78
CA GLY A 56 -25.52 4.98 13.70
C GLY A 56 -26.29 3.66 13.69
N GLU A 57 -27.19 3.46 12.70
CA GLU A 57 -27.91 2.20 12.53
C GLU A 57 -27.05 1.17 11.81
N LYS A 58 -27.23 -0.11 12.19
CA LYS A 58 -26.48 -1.22 11.58
C LYS A 58 -27.00 -1.49 10.16
N VAL A 59 -26.22 -1.08 9.18
CA VAL A 59 -26.47 -1.38 7.76
C VAL A 59 -25.26 -2.18 7.24
N LEU A 60 -25.51 -3.36 6.67
CA LEU A 60 -24.49 -4.10 5.95
C LEU A 60 -24.69 -3.86 4.46
N GLU A 61 -23.96 -2.90 3.91
CA GLU A 61 -23.97 -2.61 2.49
C GLU A 61 -22.58 -2.87 1.91
N THR A 62 -22.52 -3.67 0.86
CA THR A 62 -21.27 -3.89 0.10
C THR A 62 -20.99 -2.70 -0.80
N LYS A 63 -19.81 -2.14 -0.69
CA LYS A 63 -19.34 -0.97 -1.42
C LYS A 63 -18.04 -1.26 -2.14
N LYS A 64 -17.68 -0.38 -3.07
CA LYS A 64 -16.36 -0.38 -3.71
C LYS A 64 -15.65 0.92 -3.38
N THR A 65 -14.59 0.83 -2.61
CA THR A 65 -13.78 2.00 -2.26
C THR A 65 -12.65 2.16 -3.28
N THR A 66 -12.48 3.37 -3.76
CA THR A 66 -11.42 3.73 -4.71
C THR A 66 -10.07 3.76 -4.01
N VAL A 67 -9.05 3.12 -4.60
CA VAL A 67 -7.69 3.09 -4.07
C VAL A 67 -6.71 3.52 -5.16
N LEU A 68 -5.94 4.57 -4.88
CA LEU A 68 -4.77 4.93 -5.68
C LEU A 68 -3.62 4.00 -5.31
N VAL A 69 -3.08 3.29 -6.29
CA VAL A 69 -1.95 2.36 -6.14
C VAL A 69 -0.75 2.94 -6.85
N ILE A 70 0.39 2.97 -6.16
CA ILE A 70 1.66 3.47 -6.67
C ILE A 70 2.74 2.43 -6.40
N ALA A 71 3.46 2.02 -7.44
CA ALA A 71 4.55 1.06 -7.34
C ALA A 71 5.84 1.64 -7.94
N GLU A 72 6.89 1.72 -7.14
CA GLU A 72 8.24 2.04 -7.60
C GLU A 72 8.92 0.76 -8.04
N SER A 73 9.58 0.78 -9.19
CA SER A 73 10.39 -0.34 -9.68
C SER A 73 11.83 0.07 -9.89
N LYS A 74 12.75 -0.83 -9.55
CA LYS A 74 14.21 -0.67 -9.77
C LYS A 74 14.79 -1.87 -10.52
N ALA A 75 15.93 -1.67 -11.13
CA ALA A 75 16.71 -2.77 -11.70
C ALA A 75 17.15 -3.75 -10.60
N VAL A 76 17.17 -5.05 -10.92
CA VAL A 76 17.55 -6.09 -9.95
C VAL A 76 18.95 -5.84 -9.40
N ASP A 77 19.89 -5.46 -10.27
CA ASP A 77 21.28 -5.21 -9.88
C ASP A 77 21.45 -3.99 -8.97
N GLU A 78 20.61 -2.95 -9.16
CA GLU A 78 20.57 -1.77 -8.31
C GLU A 78 20.11 -2.13 -6.89
N ILE A 79 19.02 -2.91 -6.76
CA ILE A 79 18.54 -3.37 -5.47
C ILE A 79 19.57 -4.31 -4.81
N LEU A 80 20.17 -5.21 -5.59
CA LEU A 80 21.22 -6.09 -5.06
C LEU A 80 22.39 -5.29 -4.49
N SER A 81 22.87 -4.26 -5.19
CA SER A 81 23.98 -3.42 -4.71
C SER A 81 23.61 -2.66 -3.43
N GLU A 82 22.40 -2.14 -3.35
CA GLU A 82 21.88 -1.47 -2.16
C GLU A 82 21.81 -2.42 -0.94
N TYR A 83 21.32 -3.65 -1.14
CA TYR A 83 21.27 -4.65 -0.08
C TYR A 83 22.67 -5.16 0.32
N LEU A 84 23.53 -5.43 -0.65
CA LEU A 84 24.88 -5.92 -0.39
C LEU A 84 25.70 -4.93 0.43
N SER A 85 25.52 -3.63 0.24
CA SER A 85 26.18 -2.59 1.04
C SER A 85 25.71 -2.54 2.49
N ASN A 86 24.55 -3.11 2.79
CA ASN A 86 23.89 -3.03 4.11
C ASN A 86 23.86 -4.35 4.90
N ILE A 87 24.26 -5.48 4.28
CA ILE A 87 24.21 -6.81 4.91
C ILE A 87 25.65 -7.30 5.17
N ALA A 88 25.91 -7.65 6.42
CA ALA A 88 27.25 -8.00 6.88
C ALA A 88 27.64 -9.49 6.64
N ASP A 89 26.65 -10.39 6.39
CA ASP A 89 26.93 -11.82 6.26
C ASP A 89 26.58 -12.41 4.88
N ASN A 90 27.43 -13.32 4.42
CA ASN A 90 27.31 -13.95 3.10
C ASN A 90 26.05 -14.82 2.92
N GLU A 91 25.48 -15.37 4.01
CA GLU A 91 24.29 -16.21 3.94
C GLU A 91 23.05 -15.35 3.65
N SER A 92 22.92 -14.22 4.35
CA SER A 92 21.83 -13.24 4.13
C SER A 92 21.94 -12.60 2.74
N ILE A 93 23.16 -12.33 2.25
CA ILE A 93 23.42 -11.86 0.89
C ILE A 93 22.90 -12.87 -0.15
N ASN A 94 23.25 -14.14 0.00
CA ASN A 94 22.83 -15.18 -0.93
C ASN A 94 21.32 -15.38 -0.92
N LYS A 95 20.68 -15.29 0.25
CA LYS A 95 19.24 -15.41 0.41
C LYS A 95 18.51 -14.23 -0.24
N ALA A 96 18.94 -13.00 0.04
CA ALA A 96 18.39 -11.79 -0.61
C ALA A 96 18.54 -11.86 -2.13
N SER A 97 19.71 -12.25 -2.63
CA SER A 97 19.98 -12.42 -4.07
C SER A 97 19.04 -13.44 -4.72
N ARG A 98 18.76 -14.57 -4.06
CA ARG A 98 17.80 -15.56 -4.57
C ARG A 98 16.37 -15.03 -4.59
N LEU A 99 15.96 -14.31 -3.55
CA LEU A 99 14.63 -13.72 -3.46
C LEU A 99 14.41 -12.66 -4.54
N ILE A 100 15.38 -11.77 -4.74
CA ILE A 100 15.31 -10.72 -5.76
C ILE A 100 15.30 -11.33 -7.16
N LYS A 101 16.19 -12.29 -7.46
CA LYS A 101 16.19 -13.00 -8.73
C LYS A 101 14.88 -13.75 -9.00
N ARG A 102 14.27 -14.34 -7.97
CA ARG A 102 12.97 -15.01 -8.08
C ARG A 102 11.81 -14.01 -8.29
N ALA A 103 11.89 -12.86 -7.65
CA ALA A 103 10.89 -11.79 -7.78
C ALA A 103 11.02 -11.01 -9.09
N SER A 104 12.20 -11.04 -9.75
CA SER A 104 12.37 -10.39 -11.04
C SER A 104 11.74 -11.25 -12.15
N ARG A 105 10.87 -10.64 -12.94
CA ARG A 105 10.38 -11.29 -14.16
C ARG A 105 11.50 -11.26 -15.21
N GLN A 106 11.76 -12.40 -15.81
CA GLN A 106 12.87 -12.59 -16.77
C GLN A 106 12.86 -11.58 -17.94
N SER A 107 11.68 -11.12 -18.36
CA SER A 107 11.52 -10.18 -19.46
C SER A 107 11.89 -8.72 -19.13
N VAL A 108 11.71 -8.29 -17.87
CA VAL A 108 11.77 -6.86 -17.52
C VAL A 108 13.05 -6.46 -16.78
N LYS A 109 13.82 -7.40 -16.23
CA LYS A 109 15.02 -7.17 -15.41
C LYS A 109 14.83 -6.17 -14.27
N LYS A 110 13.59 -5.95 -13.85
CA LYS A 110 13.20 -5.03 -12.80
C LYS A 110 12.37 -5.77 -11.75
N VAL A 111 12.32 -5.20 -10.55
CA VAL A 111 11.50 -5.69 -9.46
C VAL A 111 10.88 -4.50 -8.74
N VAL A 112 9.69 -4.70 -8.18
CA VAL A 112 9.08 -3.69 -7.32
C VAL A 112 9.99 -3.44 -6.13
N HIS A 113 10.26 -2.17 -5.86
CA HIS A 113 11.02 -1.75 -4.69
C HIS A 113 10.09 -1.36 -3.55
N TYR A 114 9.42 -0.23 -3.68
CA TYR A 114 8.44 0.27 -2.72
C TYR A 114 7.06 0.44 -3.35
N ILE A 115 6.05 0.35 -2.51
CA ILE A 115 4.66 0.60 -2.90
C ILE A 115 4.00 1.55 -1.91
N LYS A 116 3.00 2.29 -2.39
CA LYS A 116 2.07 3.05 -1.55
C LYS A 116 0.65 2.88 -2.07
N MET A 117 -0.31 2.80 -1.16
CA MET A 117 -1.72 2.66 -1.48
C MET A 117 -2.54 3.62 -0.64
N PHE A 118 -3.48 4.31 -1.27
CA PHE A 118 -4.31 5.32 -0.61
C PHE A 118 -5.79 5.10 -0.95
N ALA A 119 -6.61 4.89 0.08
CA ALA A 119 -8.05 4.96 -0.06
C ALA A 119 -8.44 6.42 -0.32
N VAL A 120 -9.13 6.67 -1.43
CA VAL A 120 -9.51 8.02 -1.86
C VAL A 120 -11.02 8.09 -2.08
N PRO A 121 -11.67 9.24 -1.82
CA PRO A 121 -13.12 9.37 -1.98
C PRO A 121 -13.60 9.15 -3.42
N ASN A 122 -12.79 9.51 -4.39
CA ASN A 122 -13.07 9.36 -5.81
C ASN A 122 -11.77 9.45 -6.63
N GLN A 123 -11.87 9.15 -7.93
CA GLN A 123 -10.74 9.17 -8.87
C GLN A 123 -10.54 10.51 -9.58
N ARG A 124 -11.13 11.63 -9.08
CA ARG A 124 -10.93 12.95 -9.72
C ARG A 124 -9.50 13.41 -9.52
N TYR A 125 -8.94 14.06 -10.55
CA TYR A 125 -7.58 14.61 -10.51
C TYR A 125 -7.29 15.45 -9.26
N GLU A 126 -8.21 16.37 -8.93
CA GLU A 126 -8.05 17.26 -7.77
C GLU A 126 -8.01 16.51 -6.43
N THR A 127 -8.67 15.35 -6.35
CA THR A 127 -8.62 14.46 -5.17
C THR A 127 -7.30 13.71 -5.10
N ILE A 128 -6.79 13.24 -6.23
CA ILE A 128 -5.58 12.39 -6.32
C ILE A 128 -4.30 13.23 -6.27
N LYS A 129 -4.32 14.44 -6.83
CA LYS A 129 -3.16 15.34 -6.91
C LYS A 129 -2.37 15.51 -5.61
N PRO A 130 -2.99 15.80 -4.44
CA PRO A 130 -2.26 15.93 -3.18
C PRO A 130 -1.48 14.67 -2.78
N PHE A 131 -2.06 13.49 -3.02
CA PHE A 131 -1.40 12.21 -2.72
C PHE A 131 -0.16 12.00 -3.59
N ILE A 132 -0.24 12.33 -4.87
CA ILE A 132 0.88 12.23 -5.81
C ILE A 132 1.99 13.19 -5.41
N THR A 133 1.68 14.47 -5.24
CA THR A 133 2.66 15.51 -4.90
C THR A 133 3.38 15.21 -3.57
N LYS A 134 2.67 14.65 -2.60
CA LYS A 134 3.24 14.30 -1.29
C LYS A 134 4.12 13.05 -1.34
N ASN A 135 3.77 12.08 -2.21
CA ASN A 135 4.33 10.73 -2.13
C ASN A 135 5.25 10.33 -3.28
N ILE A 136 5.33 11.14 -4.34
CA ILE A 136 6.20 10.88 -5.50
C ILE A 136 7.14 12.06 -5.67
N ASP A 137 8.39 11.76 -6.01
CA ASP A 137 9.36 12.79 -6.36
C ASP A 137 8.99 13.44 -7.69
N ALA A 138 9.17 14.76 -7.79
CA ALA A 138 8.87 15.50 -9.04
C ALA A 138 9.70 15.04 -10.23
N ASP A 139 10.92 14.53 -9.98
CA ASP A 139 11.81 13.97 -10.99
C ASP A 139 11.50 12.51 -11.38
N ALA A 140 10.48 11.89 -10.80
CA ALA A 140 10.08 10.53 -11.12
C ALA A 140 9.47 10.44 -12.53
N LYS A 141 9.67 9.28 -13.16
CA LYS A 141 9.08 8.89 -14.45
C LYS A 141 7.85 8.02 -14.16
N ALA A 142 6.68 8.53 -14.50
CA ALA A 142 5.42 7.84 -14.23
C ALA A 142 4.88 7.14 -15.48
N ALA A 143 4.40 5.91 -15.30
CA ALA A 143 3.61 5.18 -16.29
C ALA A 143 2.19 4.97 -15.78
N THR A 144 1.18 5.18 -16.64
CA THR A 144 -0.24 4.97 -16.34
C THR A 144 -0.98 4.34 -17.51
N ASP A 145 -2.18 3.80 -17.26
CA ASP A 145 -3.09 3.28 -18.29
C ASP A 145 -3.74 4.36 -19.18
N GLY A 146 -3.39 5.65 -18.97
CA GLY A 146 -3.97 6.74 -19.72
C GLY A 146 -5.39 7.13 -19.27
N GLY A 147 -5.86 6.63 -18.16
CA GLY A 147 -7.14 6.99 -17.57
C GLY A 147 -7.26 8.52 -17.34
N LYS A 148 -8.47 9.06 -17.55
CA LYS A 148 -8.74 10.52 -17.46
C LYS A 148 -8.27 11.16 -16.16
N SER A 149 -8.32 10.43 -15.05
CA SER A 149 -7.90 10.89 -13.72
C SER A 149 -6.40 11.13 -13.61
N LEU A 150 -5.59 10.38 -14.37
CA LEU A 150 -4.13 10.43 -14.32
C LEU A 150 -3.51 11.17 -15.52
N PHE A 151 -4.32 11.59 -16.50
CA PHE A 151 -3.83 12.24 -17.71
C PHE A 151 -3.05 13.55 -17.45
N ARG A 152 -3.40 14.28 -16.40
CA ARG A 152 -2.74 15.56 -16.04
C ARG A 152 -1.47 15.40 -15.20
N LEU A 153 -0.97 14.18 -14.99
CA LEU A 153 0.26 13.93 -14.21
C LEU A 153 1.49 14.64 -14.78
N LYS A 154 1.54 14.88 -16.08
CA LYS A 154 2.58 15.69 -16.74
C LYS A 154 2.74 17.10 -16.17
N GLU A 155 1.73 17.60 -15.42
CA GLU A 155 1.80 18.90 -14.74
C GLU A 155 2.56 18.80 -13.40
N LEU A 156 2.72 17.61 -12.87
CA LEU A 156 3.28 17.34 -11.53
C LEU A 156 4.62 16.63 -11.57
N LEU A 157 4.87 15.84 -12.60
CA LEU A 157 6.03 14.96 -12.73
C LEU A 157 6.79 15.31 -14.01
N LYS A 158 8.10 15.14 -13.97
CA LYS A 158 9.00 15.45 -15.08
C LYS A 158 8.69 14.67 -16.35
N GLU A 159 8.40 13.37 -16.21
CA GLU A 159 8.08 12.49 -17.32
C GLU A 159 6.80 11.71 -16.97
N HIS A 160 5.86 11.67 -17.90
CA HIS A 160 4.64 10.89 -17.77
C HIS A 160 4.31 10.21 -19.09
N GLU A 161 4.30 8.89 -19.09
CA GLU A 161 3.88 8.05 -20.20
C GLU A 161 2.46 7.52 -19.93
N ALA A 162 1.50 8.00 -20.70
CA ALA A 162 0.12 7.52 -20.65
C ALA A 162 -0.10 6.52 -21.78
N HIS A 163 -0.34 5.27 -21.44
CA HIS A 163 -0.61 4.20 -22.40
C HIS A 163 -2.11 4.02 -22.54
N GLN A 164 -2.70 4.67 -23.57
CA GLN A 164 -4.12 4.52 -23.83
C GLN A 164 -4.47 3.10 -24.27
N GLU A 165 -5.48 2.52 -23.64
CA GLU A 165 -6.08 1.26 -24.11
C GLU A 165 -6.66 1.47 -25.50
N THR A 166 -6.06 0.84 -26.51
CA THR A 166 -6.73 0.63 -27.80
C THR A 166 -7.63 -0.61 -27.67
N ASP A 167 -8.76 -0.60 -28.39
CA ASP A 167 -9.73 -1.70 -28.40
C ASP A 167 -9.01 -3.06 -28.65
N GLY A 168 -9.01 -3.94 -27.66
CA GLY A 168 -8.27 -5.22 -27.66
C GLY A 168 -6.93 -5.23 -26.89
N GLY A 169 -6.37 -4.08 -26.50
CA GLY A 169 -5.03 -3.99 -25.90
C GLY A 169 -4.95 -4.05 -24.37
N LYS A 170 -6.07 -4.23 -23.65
CA LYS A 170 -6.09 -4.28 -22.18
C LYS A 170 -5.06 -5.25 -21.59
N HIS A 171 -4.96 -6.44 -22.16
CA HIS A 171 -4.03 -7.46 -21.67
C HIS A 171 -2.57 -7.06 -21.88
N GLU A 172 -2.27 -6.40 -22.98
CA GLU A 172 -0.91 -5.96 -23.32
C GLU A 172 -0.43 -4.83 -22.41
N VAL A 173 -1.29 -3.84 -22.11
CA VAL A 173 -1.00 -2.76 -21.16
C VAL A 173 -0.78 -3.33 -19.76
N VAL A 174 -1.63 -4.22 -19.30
CA VAL A 174 -1.51 -4.87 -17.98
C VAL A 174 -0.20 -5.64 -17.85
N VAL A 175 0.20 -6.38 -18.89
CA VAL A 175 1.38 -7.27 -18.81
C VAL A 175 2.69 -6.52 -19.05
N ASN A 176 2.71 -5.57 -19.97
CA ASN A 176 3.95 -4.98 -20.46
C ASN A 176 4.24 -3.58 -19.89
N VAL A 177 3.20 -2.81 -19.56
CA VAL A 177 3.34 -1.41 -19.16
C VAL A 177 3.20 -1.22 -17.66
N LEU A 178 2.16 -1.82 -17.06
CA LEU A 178 1.82 -1.67 -15.65
C LEU A 178 1.78 -3.01 -14.90
N PRO A 179 2.76 -3.90 -15.09
CA PRO A 179 2.70 -5.24 -14.51
C PRO A 179 2.66 -5.22 -12.99
N TRP A 180 3.30 -4.24 -12.36
CA TRP A 180 3.49 -4.23 -10.91
C TRP A 180 2.27 -3.75 -10.15
N VAL A 181 1.65 -2.64 -10.56
CA VAL A 181 0.44 -2.15 -9.87
C VAL A 181 -0.70 -3.17 -9.92
N HIS A 182 -0.85 -3.90 -11.04
CA HIS A 182 -1.89 -4.94 -11.16
C HIS A 182 -1.60 -6.17 -10.28
N ILE A 183 -0.35 -6.62 -10.24
CA ILE A 183 0.06 -7.75 -9.37
C ILE A 183 -0.16 -7.38 -7.91
N ILE A 184 0.34 -6.21 -7.49
CA ILE A 184 0.24 -5.74 -6.10
C ILE A 184 -1.21 -5.55 -5.69
N THR A 185 -2.04 -4.97 -6.57
CA THR A 185 -3.47 -4.80 -6.32
C THR A 185 -4.15 -6.16 -6.11
N GLY A 186 -3.86 -7.13 -6.98
CA GLY A 186 -4.40 -8.48 -6.88
C GLY A 186 -3.97 -9.20 -5.60
N GLU A 187 -2.68 -9.15 -5.26
CA GLU A 187 -2.14 -9.76 -4.04
C GLU A 187 -2.70 -9.12 -2.78
N CYS A 188 -2.77 -7.78 -2.74
CA CYS A 188 -3.33 -7.04 -1.61
C CYS A 188 -4.81 -7.39 -1.39
N ARG A 189 -5.61 -7.35 -2.46
CA ARG A 189 -7.04 -7.69 -2.41
C ARG A 189 -7.25 -9.12 -1.93
N SER A 190 -6.59 -10.09 -2.53
CA SER A 190 -6.70 -11.50 -2.14
C SER A 190 -6.24 -11.73 -0.70
N GLY A 191 -5.17 -11.05 -0.25
CA GLY A 191 -4.70 -11.14 1.13
C GLY A 191 -5.71 -10.56 2.14
N ILE A 192 -6.35 -9.45 1.80
CA ILE A 192 -7.40 -8.84 2.63
C ILE A 192 -8.63 -9.76 2.70
N GLU A 193 -9.11 -10.25 1.56
CA GLU A 193 -10.28 -11.13 1.48
C GLU A 193 -10.06 -12.46 2.20
N ALA A 194 -8.86 -13.03 2.12
CA ALA A 194 -8.54 -14.29 2.78
C ALA A 194 -8.57 -14.21 4.32
N ILE A 195 -8.19 -13.06 4.88
CA ILE A 195 -8.07 -12.87 6.34
C ILE A 195 -9.33 -12.17 6.89
N HIS A 196 -9.81 -11.19 6.17
CA HIS A 196 -10.88 -10.28 6.61
C HIS A 196 -12.01 -10.27 5.58
N LYS A 197 -12.88 -11.23 5.56
CA LYS A 197 -13.98 -11.37 4.57
C LYS A 197 -14.59 -10.04 4.12
N GLU A 198 -14.76 -9.11 5.05
CA GLU A 198 -15.28 -7.78 4.84
C GLU A 198 -14.51 -6.78 5.71
N ILE A 199 -14.15 -5.65 5.12
CA ILE A 199 -13.52 -4.53 5.81
C ILE A 199 -14.46 -3.33 5.72
N ASP A 200 -14.73 -2.71 6.87
CA ASP A 200 -15.41 -1.43 6.91
C ASP A 200 -14.57 -0.37 6.17
N GLU A 201 -15.21 0.39 5.25
CA GLU A 201 -14.52 1.38 4.41
C GLU A 201 -13.71 2.38 5.23
N ARG A 202 -14.17 2.71 6.45
CA ARG A 202 -13.50 3.65 7.36
C ARG A 202 -12.10 3.18 7.77
N PHE A 203 -11.87 1.87 7.77
CA PHE A 203 -10.61 1.27 8.21
C PHE A 203 -9.74 0.78 7.06
N LEU A 204 -10.23 0.79 5.81
CA LEU A 204 -9.48 0.25 4.67
C LEU A 204 -8.06 0.81 4.62
N GLN A 205 -7.86 2.14 4.81
CA GLN A 205 -6.53 2.74 4.78
C GLN A 205 -5.56 2.10 5.77
N LEU A 206 -6.02 1.71 6.95
CA LEU A 206 -5.18 1.08 7.96
C LEU A 206 -4.69 -0.30 7.51
N TYR A 207 -5.52 -1.06 6.83
CA TYR A 207 -5.14 -2.36 6.25
C TYR A 207 -4.19 -2.20 5.07
N LEU A 208 -4.40 -1.18 4.24
CA LEU A 208 -3.46 -0.82 3.16
C LEU A 208 -2.09 -0.40 3.73
N ASN A 209 -2.06 0.36 4.82
CA ASN A 209 -0.83 0.74 5.50
C ASN A 209 -0.03 -0.49 5.98
N GLU A 210 -0.72 -1.46 6.60
CA GLU A 210 -0.08 -2.70 7.04
C GLU A 210 0.49 -3.49 5.85
N TYR A 211 -0.30 -3.63 4.78
CA TYR A 211 0.13 -4.33 3.58
C TYR A 211 1.36 -3.67 2.96
N CYS A 212 1.32 -2.35 2.72
CA CYS A 212 2.43 -1.60 2.16
C CYS A 212 3.68 -1.71 3.05
N TRP A 213 3.53 -1.54 4.36
CA TRP A 213 4.64 -1.61 5.31
C TRP A 213 5.34 -2.97 5.27
N LYS A 214 4.57 -4.07 5.30
CA LYS A 214 5.09 -5.45 5.20
C LYS A 214 5.74 -5.71 3.84
N PHE A 215 5.10 -5.27 2.77
CA PHE A 215 5.60 -5.45 1.40
C PHE A 215 6.93 -4.71 1.20
N ASN A 216 7.01 -3.46 1.63
CA ASN A 216 8.19 -2.62 1.48
C ASN A 216 9.42 -3.16 2.25
N ARG A 217 9.21 -4.06 3.20
CA ARG A 217 10.26 -4.70 4.02
C ARG A 217 10.44 -6.20 3.76
N ARG A 218 9.81 -6.72 2.71
CA ARG A 218 9.80 -8.16 2.43
C ARG A 218 11.17 -8.78 2.20
N PHE A 219 12.12 -8.02 1.71
CA PHE A 219 13.47 -8.51 1.46
C PHE A 219 14.31 -8.63 2.73
N PHE A 220 13.94 -7.92 3.80
CA PHE A 220 14.63 -7.96 5.10
C PHE A 220 14.05 -8.99 6.07
N ARG A 221 12.90 -9.55 5.74
CA ARG A 221 12.12 -10.41 6.65
C ARG A 221 12.90 -11.58 7.23
N ASP A 222 13.86 -12.10 6.49
CA ASP A 222 14.61 -13.29 6.85
C ASP A 222 16.07 -12.97 7.18
N SER A 223 16.44 -11.70 7.33
CA SER A 223 17.78 -11.31 7.72
C SER A 223 18.06 -11.74 9.16
N LYS A 224 19.22 -12.32 9.40
CA LYS A 224 19.72 -12.62 10.76
C LYS A 224 20.33 -11.39 11.42
N ASP A 225 20.53 -10.31 10.68
CA ASP A 225 21.01 -9.04 11.22
C ASP A 225 19.89 -8.39 12.04
N PRO A 226 20.09 -8.17 13.37
CA PRO A 226 19.10 -7.53 14.24
C PRO A 226 18.63 -6.15 13.74
N LYS A 227 19.45 -5.46 12.93
CA LYS A 227 19.09 -4.19 12.29
C LYS A 227 17.88 -4.33 11.36
N TYR A 228 17.67 -5.52 10.80
CA TYR A 228 16.59 -5.83 9.86
C TYR A 228 15.49 -6.69 10.45
N ASP A 229 15.52 -6.96 11.76
CA ASP A 229 14.43 -7.65 12.44
C ASP A 229 13.16 -6.78 12.38
N LEU A 230 12.10 -7.35 11.78
CA LEU A 230 10.84 -6.64 11.59
C LEU A 230 10.15 -6.34 12.91
N PHE A 231 10.32 -7.19 13.93
CA PHE A 231 9.74 -6.97 15.24
C PHE A 231 10.44 -5.80 15.95
N ASP A 232 11.77 -5.79 15.96
CA ASP A 232 12.55 -4.68 16.52
C ASP A 232 12.24 -3.37 15.79
N HIS A 233 12.09 -3.43 14.47
CA HIS A 233 11.68 -2.26 13.69
C HIS A 233 10.28 -1.78 14.11
N MET A 234 9.33 -2.70 14.31
CA MET A 234 7.99 -2.37 14.79
C MET A 234 8.02 -1.72 16.17
N ILE A 235 8.82 -2.24 17.11
CA ILE A 235 8.99 -1.66 18.44
C ILE A 235 9.55 -0.22 18.34
N LYS A 236 10.58 -0.01 17.50
CA LYS A 236 11.17 1.32 17.29
C LYS A 236 10.14 2.32 16.73
N ILE A 237 9.36 1.94 15.73
CA ILE A 237 8.33 2.84 15.18
C ILE A 237 7.20 3.08 16.20
N ALA A 238 6.82 2.07 16.99
CA ALA A 238 5.83 2.23 18.06
C ALA A 238 6.29 3.18 19.18
N ALA A 239 7.58 3.25 19.43
CA ALA A 239 8.17 4.20 20.36
C ALA A 239 8.31 5.63 19.79
N THR A 240 8.37 5.74 18.45
CA THR A 240 8.61 7.02 17.75
C THR A 240 7.32 7.73 17.35
N TYR A 241 6.34 6.97 16.88
CA TYR A 241 5.08 7.50 16.35
C TYR A 241 3.92 7.24 17.30
N THR A 242 3.05 8.22 17.45
CA THR A 242 1.81 8.11 18.23
C THR A 242 0.61 7.91 17.30
N SER A 243 -0.42 7.25 17.80
CA SER A 243 -1.70 7.08 17.10
C SER A 243 -2.84 7.64 17.93
N ASP A 244 -3.67 8.46 17.31
CA ASP A 244 -4.83 9.09 17.92
C ASP A 244 -6.10 8.24 17.85
N ILE A 245 -6.02 7.05 17.21
CA ILE A 245 -7.14 6.12 17.08
C ILE A 245 -7.63 5.70 18.46
N LYS A 246 -8.95 5.81 18.67
CA LYS A 246 -9.64 5.45 19.92
C LYS A 246 -10.72 4.42 19.66
N TRP A 247 -11.08 3.65 20.69
CA TRP A 247 -12.17 2.67 20.56
C TRP A 247 -13.50 3.29 20.11
N ARG A 248 -13.82 4.50 20.55
CA ARG A 248 -15.03 5.23 20.13
C ARG A 248 -15.10 5.46 18.62
N ASP A 249 -13.96 5.50 17.93
CA ASP A 249 -13.90 5.70 16.49
C ASP A 249 -14.41 4.45 15.73
N TYR A 250 -14.42 3.30 16.39
CA TYR A 250 -15.04 2.07 15.88
C TYR A 250 -16.56 2.13 15.89
N ALA A 251 -17.13 2.72 16.93
CA ALA A 251 -18.58 2.81 17.13
C ALA A 251 -19.23 4.07 16.52
N GLY A 252 -18.41 5.02 16.06
CA GLY A 252 -18.86 6.32 15.55
C GLY A 252 -18.63 6.50 14.06
N THR A 253 -19.22 7.57 13.51
CA THR A 253 -19.12 8.00 12.10
C THR A 253 -17.80 8.72 11.76
N VAL A 254 -16.71 8.46 12.47
CA VAL A 254 -15.46 9.16 12.26
C VAL A 254 -14.78 8.67 10.97
N ASN A 255 -14.72 9.53 9.96
CA ASN A 255 -13.89 9.33 8.77
C ASN A 255 -12.41 9.37 9.17
N ILE A 256 -11.74 8.20 9.28
CA ILE A 256 -10.30 8.10 9.53
C ILE A 256 -9.48 8.46 8.28
N VAL A 257 -10.08 9.00 7.26
CA VAL A 257 -9.42 9.46 6.01
C VAL A 257 -8.76 10.84 6.17
N ASN A 258 -8.51 11.31 7.38
CA ASN A 258 -7.65 12.46 7.58
C ASN A 258 -6.18 12.02 7.64
N ILE A 259 -5.62 11.76 6.47
CA ILE A 259 -4.17 11.66 6.31
C ILE A 259 -3.65 13.09 6.17
N SER A 260 -3.32 13.65 7.30
CA SER A 260 -2.51 14.88 7.37
C SER A 260 -1.08 14.62 6.86
#